data_553cc70f72c601515ae6617bf99d1f1e
#
_entry.id   553cc70f72c601515ae6617bf99d1f1e
#
_cell.length_a   1.000
_cell.length_b   1.000
_cell.length_c   1.000
_cell.angle_alpha   90.00
_cell.angle_beta   90.00
_cell.angle_gamma   90.00
#
_symmetry.space_group_name_H-M   'P 1'
#
loop_
_entity.id
_entity.type
_entity.pdbx_description
1 polymer ?
#
loop_
_entity_poly.entity_id
_entity_poly.type
_entity_poly.pdbx_seq_one_letter_code
_entity_poly.pdbx_strand_id
1 'polypeptide(L)'
;MVPDKYIKIKWGMGVDDIMKSRKHKTGYDVSAFVYHADFLTGTTSKIQRYNEPLLFKKLFKRFKKNLREAEQLIIIGYGCKDKGINEIIKENFDYQHKPSYIIDKYAGNQVVEFGKEINAVIHRIDLNSINSNLFI
;
A
#
# COMPACT_ATOMS: atom_id res chain seq x y z
N MET A 1 -2.85 -15.95 8.21
CA MET A 1 -1.64 -16.79 8.20
C MET A 1 -0.90 -16.51 6.89
N VAL A 2 0.41 -16.21 6.93
CA VAL A 2 1.23 -16.03 5.71
C VAL A 2 1.47 -17.41 5.12
N PRO A 3 1.28 -17.62 3.82
CA PRO A 3 1.57 -18.92 3.18
C PRO A 3 3.02 -19.35 3.44
N ASP A 4 3.27 -20.64 3.55
CA ASP A 4 4.58 -21.20 3.92
C ASP A 4 5.72 -20.82 2.96
N LYS A 5 5.37 -20.48 1.71
CA LYS A 5 6.33 -20.01 0.72
C LYS A 5 6.82 -18.57 0.94
N TYR A 6 6.20 -17.79 1.84
CA TYR A 6 6.60 -16.42 2.13
C TYR A 6 7.32 -16.33 3.48
N ILE A 7 8.36 -15.54 3.52
CA ILE A 7 9.12 -15.24 4.73
C ILE A 7 8.93 -13.76 5.05
N LYS A 8 8.58 -13.48 6.29
CA LYS A 8 8.52 -12.10 6.77
C LYS A 8 9.94 -11.59 7.04
N ILE A 9 10.41 -10.69 6.20
CA ILE A 9 11.69 -10.00 6.39
C ILE A 9 11.49 -8.88 7.41
N LYS A 10 12.32 -8.87 8.45
CA LYS A 10 12.37 -7.79 9.45
C LYS A 10 13.55 -6.88 9.14
N TRP A 11 13.47 -5.64 9.56
CA TRP A 11 14.61 -4.72 9.48
C TRP A 11 15.84 -5.30 10.17
N GLY A 12 16.99 -5.21 9.52
CA GLY A 12 18.26 -5.74 10.06
C GLY A 12 18.52 -7.23 9.82
N MET A 13 17.60 -7.97 9.15
CA MET A 13 17.89 -9.35 8.73
C MET A 13 18.88 -9.37 7.57
N GLY A 14 19.95 -10.15 7.73
CA GLY A 14 20.90 -10.47 6.64
C GLY A 14 20.39 -11.60 5.77
N VAL A 15 21.06 -11.83 4.64
CA VAL A 15 20.75 -12.93 3.70
C VAL A 15 20.79 -14.29 4.40
N ASP A 16 21.79 -14.50 5.28
CA ASP A 16 21.92 -15.76 6.03
C ASP A 16 20.77 -16.03 6.98
N ASP A 17 20.21 -14.99 7.60
CA ASP A 17 19.04 -15.13 8.48
C ASP A 17 17.79 -15.52 7.68
N ILE A 18 17.65 -14.96 6.48
CA ILE A 18 16.55 -15.30 5.57
C ILE A 18 16.69 -16.76 5.12
N MET A 19 17.89 -17.19 4.77
CA MET A 19 18.17 -18.55 4.34
C MET A 19 17.93 -19.57 5.47
N LYS A 20 18.40 -19.28 6.69
CA LYS A 20 18.15 -20.11 7.89
C LYS A 20 16.64 -20.23 8.19
N SER A 21 15.90 -19.13 8.12
CA SER A 21 14.46 -19.13 8.34
C SER A 21 13.69 -20.00 7.34
N ARG A 22 14.17 -20.08 6.10
CA ARG A 22 13.61 -20.95 5.06
C ARG A 22 13.89 -22.42 5.33
N LYS A 23 15.13 -22.77 5.64
CA LYS A 23 15.54 -24.14 5.95
C LYS A 23 14.75 -24.71 7.12
N HIS A 24 14.52 -23.93 8.15
CA HIS A 24 13.77 -24.36 9.34
C HIS A 24 12.28 -24.67 9.03
N LYS A 25 11.68 -23.95 8.09
CA LYS A 25 10.25 -24.15 7.74
C LYS A 25 9.99 -25.30 6.78
N THR A 26 10.91 -25.58 5.86
CA THR A 26 10.67 -26.52 4.77
C THR A 26 11.38 -27.85 4.96
N GLY A 27 12.35 -27.95 5.87
CA GLY A 27 13.20 -29.13 6.05
C GLY A 27 14.15 -29.41 4.87
N TYR A 28 14.01 -28.68 3.77
CA TYR A 28 14.83 -28.82 2.56
C TYR A 28 15.84 -27.69 2.44
N ASP A 29 17.02 -28.01 1.93
CA ASP A 29 18.01 -27.00 1.58
C ASP A 29 17.55 -26.30 0.29
N VAL A 30 17.05 -25.08 0.42
CA VAL A 30 16.53 -24.27 -0.71
C VAL A 30 17.62 -23.39 -1.32
N SER A 31 18.89 -23.62 -1.00
CA SER A 31 20.02 -22.87 -1.58
C SER A 31 20.10 -22.96 -3.11
N ALA A 32 19.54 -24.02 -3.70
CA ALA A 32 19.50 -24.21 -5.15
C ALA A 32 18.37 -23.45 -5.87
N PHE A 33 17.40 -22.90 -5.14
CA PHE A 33 16.29 -22.16 -5.73
C PHE A 33 16.48 -20.66 -5.52
N VAL A 34 16.86 -19.95 -6.56
CA VAL A 34 16.87 -18.49 -6.58
C VAL A 34 15.42 -18.02 -6.57
N TYR A 35 14.90 -17.73 -5.39
CA TYR A 35 13.61 -17.08 -5.27
C TYR A 35 13.82 -15.58 -5.40
N HIS A 36 13.31 -15.01 -6.46
CA HIS A 36 13.21 -13.58 -6.55
C HIS A 36 12.24 -13.09 -5.48
N ALA A 37 12.64 -12.06 -4.74
CA ALA A 37 11.71 -11.37 -3.86
C ALA A 37 10.60 -10.75 -4.73
N ASP A 38 9.34 -10.97 -4.35
CA ASP A 38 8.21 -10.32 -5.00
C ASP A 38 8.17 -8.86 -4.54
N PHE A 39 8.64 -7.96 -5.40
CA PHE A 39 8.55 -6.52 -5.16
C PHE A 39 7.45 -5.91 -6.03
N LEU A 40 6.63 -5.08 -5.41
CA LEU A 40 5.77 -4.15 -6.13
C LEU A 40 6.54 -2.83 -6.31
N THR A 41 7.25 -2.70 -7.42
CA THR A 41 7.96 -1.46 -7.78
C THR A 41 7.15 -0.61 -8.75
N GLY A 42 7.40 0.71 -8.78
CA GLY A 42 6.60 1.80 -9.36
C GLY A 42 6.27 1.82 -10.86
N THR A 43 6.08 0.71 -11.57
CA THR A 43 5.74 0.71 -13.00
C THR A 43 4.30 0.25 -13.29
N THR A 44 3.74 0.75 -14.39
CA THR A 44 2.34 0.59 -14.83
C THR A 44 1.85 -0.85 -15.05
N SER A 45 2.75 -1.82 -15.18
CA SER A 45 2.42 -3.25 -15.30
C SER A 45 2.01 -3.91 -13.98
N LYS A 46 1.96 -3.17 -12.89
CA LYS A 46 1.66 -3.66 -11.53
C LYS A 46 0.24 -4.16 -11.34
N ILE A 47 -0.75 -3.55 -12.00
CA ILE A 47 -2.16 -3.85 -11.78
C ILE A 47 -2.44 -5.33 -12.10
N GLN A 48 -1.79 -5.88 -13.13
CA GLN A 48 -1.89 -7.29 -13.47
C GLN A 48 -1.27 -8.20 -12.39
N ARG A 49 -0.22 -7.74 -11.70
CA ARG A 49 0.48 -8.50 -10.65
C ARG A 49 -0.18 -8.46 -9.28
N TYR A 50 -1.13 -7.57 -9.02
CA TYR A 50 -1.84 -7.53 -7.74
C TYR A 50 -2.57 -8.84 -7.40
N ASN A 51 -2.83 -9.66 -8.40
CA ASN A 51 -3.53 -10.93 -8.23
C ASN A 51 -2.62 -12.17 -8.27
N GLU A 52 -1.37 -12.07 -8.71
CA GLU A 52 -0.54 -13.25 -8.97
C GLU A 52 0.16 -13.81 -7.72
N PRO A 53 0.90 -13.04 -6.90
CA PRO A 53 1.36 -13.57 -5.63
C PRO A 53 0.22 -13.61 -4.63
N LEU A 54 -0.01 -14.78 -4.04
CA LEU A 54 -1.09 -15.00 -3.07
C LEU A 54 -1.07 -13.97 -1.91
N LEU A 55 0.12 -13.51 -1.52
CA LEU A 55 0.28 -12.48 -0.50
C LEU A 55 -0.35 -11.15 -0.94
N PHE A 56 0.00 -10.65 -2.14
CA PHE A 56 -0.52 -9.40 -2.67
C PHE A 56 -2.03 -9.47 -2.89
N LYS A 57 -2.54 -10.57 -3.44
CA LYS A 57 -3.98 -10.81 -3.57
C LYS A 57 -4.71 -10.67 -2.24
N LYS A 58 -4.17 -11.24 -1.15
CA LYS A 58 -4.76 -11.12 0.19
C LYS A 58 -4.66 -9.70 0.75
N LEU A 59 -3.52 -9.02 0.56
CA LEU A 59 -3.32 -7.64 1.01
C LEU A 59 -4.27 -6.68 0.29
N PHE A 60 -4.41 -6.76 -1.03
CA PHE A 60 -5.33 -5.92 -1.78
C PHE A 60 -6.80 -6.22 -1.46
N LYS A 61 -7.17 -7.48 -1.24
CA LYS A 61 -8.51 -7.83 -0.76
C LYS A 61 -8.80 -7.15 0.59
N ARG A 62 -7.85 -7.16 1.51
CA ARG A 62 -7.97 -6.50 2.81
C ARG A 62 -8.01 -4.98 2.68
N PHE A 63 -7.17 -4.40 1.82
CA PHE A 63 -7.17 -2.96 1.54
C PHE A 63 -8.53 -2.48 1.02
N LYS A 64 -9.08 -3.15 0.00
CA LYS A 64 -10.42 -2.85 -0.53
C LYS A 64 -11.50 -2.98 0.54
N LYS A 65 -11.43 -4.01 1.39
CA LYS A 65 -12.37 -4.16 2.51
C LYS A 65 -12.26 -2.99 3.48
N ASN A 66 -11.06 -2.63 3.91
CA ASN A 66 -10.84 -1.54 4.86
C ASN A 66 -11.33 -0.20 4.28
N LEU A 67 -11.14 0.07 2.99
CA LEU A 67 -11.67 1.27 2.33
C LEU A 67 -13.19 1.35 2.42
N ARG A 68 -13.91 0.25 2.20
CA ARG A 68 -15.38 0.23 2.29
C ARG A 68 -15.89 0.46 3.70
N GLU A 69 -15.16 -0.03 4.70
CA GLU A 69 -15.52 0.04 6.12
C GLU A 69 -15.03 1.34 6.79
N ALA A 70 -14.14 2.10 6.16
CA ALA A 70 -13.59 3.32 6.72
C ALA A 70 -14.64 4.43 6.80
N GLU A 71 -14.64 5.19 7.91
CA GLU A 71 -15.49 6.37 8.11
C GLU A 71 -14.89 7.63 7.48
N GLN A 72 -13.58 7.66 7.32
CA GLN A 72 -12.85 8.74 6.68
C GLN A 72 -11.61 8.22 5.96
N LEU A 73 -11.13 8.95 4.96
CA LEU A 73 -9.92 8.65 4.22
C LEU A 73 -8.86 9.73 4.46
N ILE A 74 -7.71 9.35 4.97
CA ILE A 74 -6.58 10.25 5.14
C ILE A 74 -5.41 9.72 4.31
N ILE A 75 -4.98 10.50 3.33
CA ILE A 75 -3.85 10.19 2.45
C ILE A 75 -2.68 11.09 2.81
N ILE A 76 -1.53 10.49 3.14
CA ILE A 76 -0.34 11.22 3.56
C ILE A 76 0.84 10.84 2.67
N GLY A 77 1.45 11.84 2.00
CA GLY A 77 2.68 11.66 1.23
C GLY A 77 2.60 10.69 0.03
N TYR A 78 1.39 10.45 -0.46
CA TYR A 78 1.13 9.55 -1.60
C TYR A 78 1.13 10.31 -2.91
N GLY A 79 1.83 10.97 -3.45
CA GLY A 79 1.89 11.72 -4.74
C GLY A 79 0.83 11.42 -5.83
N CYS A 80 -0.13 10.54 -5.60
CA CYS A 80 -1.28 10.17 -6.45
C CYS A 80 -0.94 9.77 -7.89
N LYS A 81 0.26 9.21 -8.11
CA LYS A 81 0.76 8.83 -9.45
C LYS A 81 0.36 7.42 -9.88
N ASP A 82 0.01 6.55 -8.94
CA ASP A 82 -0.37 5.18 -9.23
C ASP A 82 -1.87 5.10 -9.57
N LYS A 83 -2.17 5.05 -10.87
CA LYS A 83 -3.54 4.99 -11.36
C LYS A 83 -4.33 3.80 -10.79
N GLY A 84 -3.67 2.65 -10.61
CA GLY A 84 -4.34 1.46 -10.08
C GLY A 84 -4.76 1.61 -8.62
N ILE A 85 -3.94 2.24 -7.80
CA ILE A 85 -4.31 2.57 -6.41
C ILE A 85 -5.42 3.63 -6.38
N ASN A 86 -5.33 4.66 -7.24
CA ASN A 86 -6.36 5.68 -7.34
C ASN A 86 -7.73 5.07 -7.69
N GLU A 87 -7.77 4.16 -8.69
CA GLU A 87 -9.00 3.44 -9.05
C GLU A 87 -9.54 2.59 -7.90
N ILE A 88 -8.66 1.83 -7.21
CA ILE A 88 -9.07 1.04 -6.05
C ILE A 88 -9.70 1.93 -4.96
N ILE A 89 -9.15 3.11 -4.70
CA ILE A 89 -9.71 4.07 -3.73
C ILE A 89 -11.10 4.52 -4.20
N LYS A 90 -11.21 4.99 -5.44
CA LYS A 90 -12.49 5.47 -6.00
C LYS A 90 -13.59 4.42 -6.02
N GLU A 91 -13.23 3.17 -6.33
CA GLU A 91 -14.19 2.06 -6.39
C GLU A 91 -14.64 1.55 -5.03
N ASN A 92 -13.85 1.75 -3.98
CA ASN A 92 -14.09 1.09 -2.70
C ASN A 92 -14.31 2.02 -1.51
N PHE A 93 -13.99 3.31 -1.62
CA PHE A 93 -14.27 4.29 -0.58
C PHE A 93 -15.45 5.20 -0.99
N ASP A 94 -16.38 5.42 -0.09
CA ASP A 94 -17.55 6.27 -0.32
C ASP A 94 -17.21 7.76 -0.12
N TYR A 95 -16.40 8.31 -1.02
CA TYR A 95 -15.96 9.72 -0.98
C TYR A 95 -17.07 10.75 -1.25
N GLN A 96 -18.27 10.30 -1.63
CA GLN A 96 -19.42 11.19 -1.83
C GLN A 96 -20.11 11.54 -0.50
N HIS A 97 -20.04 10.63 0.47
CA HIS A 97 -20.74 10.78 1.75
C HIS A 97 -19.76 10.81 2.96
N LYS A 98 -18.49 10.49 2.75
CA LYS A 98 -17.49 10.40 3.80
C LYS A 98 -16.32 11.36 3.54
N PRO A 99 -15.77 11.98 4.58
CA PRO A 99 -14.69 12.95 4.41
C PRO A 99 -13.40 12.32 3.91
N SER A 100 -12.72 13.02 3.01
CA SER A 100 -11.42 12.68 2.47
C SER A 100 -10.43 13.81 2.69
N TYR A 101 -9.21 13.47 3.10
CA TYR A 101 -8.14 14.44 3.36
C TYR A 101 -6.86 13.99 2.67
N ILE A 102 -6.14 14.91 2.07
CA ILE A 102 -4.80 14.68 1.51
C ILE A 102 -3.82 15.63 2.19
N ILE A 103 -2.78 15.07 2.77
CA ILE A 103 -1.69 15.83 3.38
C ILE A 103 -0.45 15.66 2.52
N ASP A 104 -0.08 16.72 1.82
CA ASP A 104 1.10 16.75 0.98
C ASP A 104 1.67 18.18 0.92
N LYS A 105 2.91 18.35 1.37
CA LYS A 105 3.56 19.67 1.48
C LYS A 105 3.58 20.43 0.15
N TYR A 106 3.82 19.72 -0.94
CA TYR A 106 3.99 20.33 -2.26
C TYR A 106 2.72 20.23 -3.13
N ALA A 107 1.89 19.23 -2.88
CA ALA A 107 0.63 18.96 -3.58
C ALA A 107 0.70 19.24 -5.09
N GLY A 108 1.51 18.45 -5.80
CA GLY A 108 1.66 18.56 -7.24
C GLY A 108 0.36 18.33 -8.03
N ASN A 109 0.37 18.55 -9.35
CA ASN A 109 -0.84 18.49 -10.17
C ASN A 109 -1.65 17.19 -9.99
N GLN A 110 -0.99 16.02 -9.96
CA GLN A 110 -1.67 14.73 -9.77
C GLN A 110 -2.40 14.65 -8.42
N VAL A 111 -1.82 15.22 -7.37
CA VAL A 111 -2.45 15.29 -6.04
C VAL A 111 -3.69 16.16 -6.07
N VAL A 112 -3.60 17.32 -6.75
CA VAL A 112 -4.72 18.25 -6.88
C VAL A 112 -5.85 17.65 -7.74
N GLU A 113 -5.51 17.01 -8.86
CA GLU A 113 -6.47 16.36 -9.73
C GLU A 113 -7.19 15.23 -9.00
N PHE A 114 -6.45 14.31 -8.39
CA PHE A 114 -7.03 13.21 -7.64
C PHE A 114 -7.86 13.70 -6.43
N GLY A 115 -7.39 14.72 -5.73
CA GLY A 115 -8.13 15.32 -4.62
C GLY A 115 -9.50 15.86 -5.06
N LYS A 116 -9.59 16.48 -6.25
CA LYS A 116 -10.86 16.90 -6.84
C LYS A 116 -11.77 15.72 -7.18
N GLU A 117 -11.21 14.63 -7.73
CA GLU A 117 -11.97 13.43 -8.09
C GLU A 117 -12.65 12.76 -6.88
N ILE A 118 -12.02 12.82 -5.70
CA ILE A 118 -12.55 12.21 -4.47
C ILE A 118 -13.06 13.22 -3.45
N ASN A 119 -13.31 14.48 -3.85
CA ASN A 119 -13.79 15.56 -2.98
C ASN A 119 -12.91 15.78 -1.73
N ALA A 120 -11.60 15.57 -1.82
CA ALA A 120 -10.71 15.66 -0.68
C ALA A 120 -10.30 17.10 -0.35
N VAL A 121 -10.22 17.40 0.94
CA VAL A 121 -9.57 18.60 1.45
C VAL A 121 -8.06 18.40 1.40
N ILE A 122 -7.33 19.31 0.74
CA ILE A 122 -5.87 19.21 0.59
C ILE A 122 -5.18 20.15 1.58
N HIS A 123 -4.43 19.59 2.52
CA HIS A 123 -3.59 20.32 3.46
C HIS A 123 -2.14 20.36 2.97
N ARG A 124 -1.65 21.56 2.62
CA ARG A 124 -0.26 21.79 2.18
C ARG A 124 0.65 22.07 3.37
N ILE A 125 0.85 21.06 4.20
CA ILE A 125 1.61 21.17 5.44
C ILE A 125 2.66 20.09 5.57
N ASP A 126 3.62 20.30 6.45
CA ASP A 126 4.61 19.30 6.86
C ASP A 126 3.98 18.26 7.80
N LEU A 127 4.54 17.05 7.80
CA LEU A 127 4.10 15.96 8.69
C LEU A 127 4.11 16.36 10.16
N ASN A 128 5.09 17.16 10.56
CA ASN A 128 5.21 17.67 11.94
C ASN A 128 4.09 18.64 12.36
N SER A 129 3.33 19.16 11.40
CA SER A 129 2.22 20.10 11.63
C SER A 129 0.85 19.43 11.68
N ILE A 130 0.81 18.09 11.56
CA ILE A 130 -0.44 17.34 11.61
C ILE A 130 -0.98 17.32 13.05
N ASN A 131 -2.23 17.69 13.20
CA ASN A 131 -2.96 17.57 14.46
C ASN A 131 -4.40 17.13 14.18
N SER A 132 -5.12 16.71 15.21
CA SER A 132 -6.49 16.19 15.09
C SER A 132 -7.50 17.20 14.54
N ASN A 133 -7.27 18.50 14.69
CA ASN A 133 -8.18 19.55 14.24
C ASN A 133 -8.24 19.69 12.71
N LEU A 134 -7.32 19.05 11.99
CA LEU A 134 -7.31 19.07 10.53
C LEU A 134 -8.38 18.16 9.89
N PHE A 135 -9.02 17.31 10.68
CA PHE A 135 -9.89 16.24 10.20
C PHE A 135 -11.33 16.38 10.72
N ILE A 136 -11.76 17.62 10.95
CA ILE A 136 -13.11 17.95 11.43
C ILE A 136 -13.94 18.53 10.31
#